data_96824f5f7cb1def6e82cc43dd8f92ce6
#
_entry.id   96824f5f7cb1def6e82cc43dd8f92ce6
#
_cell.length_a   1.000
_cell.length_b   1.000
_cell.length_c   1.000
_cell.angle_alpha   90.00
_cell.angle_beta   90.00
_cell.angle_gamma   90.00
#
_symmetry.space_group_name_H-M   'P 1'
#
loop_
_entity.id
_entity.type
_entity.pdbx_description
1 polymer ?
#
loop_
_entity_poly.entity_id
_entity_poly.type
_entity_poly.pdbx_seq_one_letter_code
_entity_poly.pdbx_strand_id
1 'polypeptide(L)'
;MKKDARGSRVPGRNPAIDLNTRARPAKKGDASGRGSKNEIVITRIFDASRERVWQACTDPKEMKQWWGPKDFTTPFLSVDLRLGGSFRYCMRSPEGKDYRGIGVYREIVPGKRIVYTDSFADEKGNVVPATYYGMSADMPLEMLVTVTFEEEDSKTKVGLHHAGLPAGPDRDGATQGWNEMFDKLVEFLEG
;
A
#
# COMPACT_ATOMS: atom_id res chain seq x y z
N MET A 1 -45.22 21.40 -59.92
CA MET A 1 -45.50 20.02 -60.39
C MET A 1 -44.97 19.03 -59.37
N LYS A 2 -45.90 18.29 -58.80
CA LYS A 2 -45.83 16.88 -58.33
C LYS A 2 -44.67 16.55 -57.38
N LYS A 3 -44.88 16.02 -56.24
CA LYS A 3 -45.71 15.05 -55.49
C LYS A 3 -44.77 14.30 -54.51
N ASP A 4 -45.18 14.31 -53.26
CA ASP A 4 -45.46 13.17 -52.36
C ASP A 4 -44.37 12.09 -52.23
N ALA A 5 -44.00 11.65 -51.04
CA ALA A 5 -44.78 10.89 -50.06
C ALA A 5 -43.96 10.60 -48.78
N ARG A 6 -44.52 10.88 -47.63
CA ARG A 6 -44.78 10.05 -46.44
C ARG A 6 -43.93 8.78 -46.23
N GLY A 7 -43.41 8.67 -45.03
CA GLY A 7 -42.95 7.41 -44.46
C GLY A 7 -42.64 7.56 -42.97
N SER A 8 -43.69 7.65 -42.17
CA SER A 8 -43.67 7.49 -40.71
C SER A 8 -43.27 6.08 -40.31
N ARG A 9 -42.29 5.91 -39.40
CA ARG A 9 -42.17 4.70 -38.56
C ARG A 9 -41.83 5.08 -37.14
N VAL A 10 -42.71 4.66 -36.26
CA VAL A 10 -42.74 4.76 -34.80
C VAL A 10 -41.72 3.81 -34.14
N PRO A 11 -41.24 4.10 -32.92
CA PRO A 11 -40.05 3.43 -32.31
C PRO A 11 -40.41 2.07 -31.72
N GLY A 12 -39.49 1.14 -31.93
CA GLY A 12 -39.52 -0.18 -31.33
C GLY A 12 -39.18 -0.18 -29.82
N ARG A 13 -39.95 -0.95 -29.10
CA ARG A 13 -39.92 -1.21 -27.67
C ARG A 13 -38.51 -1.65 -27.15
N ASN A 14 -38.12 -1.07 -26.03
CA ASN A 14 -37.09 -1.64 -25.16
C ASN A 14 -37.50 -3.03 -24.61
N PRO A 15 -36.66 -4.03 -24.68
CA PRO A 15 -36.91 -5.26 -23.92
C PRO A 15 -36.59 -5.03 -22.44
N ALA A 16 -37.51 -5.46 -21.59
CA ALA A 16 -37.42 -5.47 -20.15
C ALA A 16 -36.21 -6.31 -19.70
N ILE A 17 -35.39 -5.73 -18.79
CA ILE A 17 -34.33 -6.45 -18.10
C ILE A 17 -34.97 -7.37 -17.06
N ASP A 18 -34.86 -8.65 -17.25
CA ASP A 18 -35.30 -9.70 -16.33
C ASP A 18 -34.38 -9.75 -15.11
N LEU A 19 -34.85 -9.27 -13.96
CA LEU A 19 -34.13 -9.19 -12.69
C LEU A 19 -34.20 -10.50 -11.88
N ASN A 20 -34.14 -11.65 -12.51
CA ASN A 20 -34.21 -12.92 -11.78
C ASN A 20 -33.08 -13.89 -12.14
N THR A 21 -31.81 -13.47 -11.94
CA THR A 21 -30.70 -14.42 -11.95
C THR A 21 -30.24 -14.65 -10.52
N ARG A 22 -30.70 -15.76 -9.95
CA ARG A 22 -30.26 -16.28 -8.66
C ARG A 22 -28.72 -16.34 -8.61
N ALA A 23 -28.13 -15.60 -7.68
CA ALA A 23 -26.72 -15.69 -7.34
C ALA A 23 -26.41 -17.14 -6.87
N ARG A 24 -25.53 -17.81 -7.59
CA ARG A 24 -24.91 -19.06 -7.14
C ARG A 24 -23.98 -18.74 -5.95
N PRO A 25 -23.99 -19.53 -4.86
CA PRO A 25 -23.04 -19.32 -3.77
C PRO A 25 -21.62 -19.57 -4.29
N ALA A 26 -20.72 -18.60 -4.03
CA ALA A 26 -19.31 -18.72 -4.29
C ALA A 26 -18.76 -19.92 -3.50
N LYS A 27 -18.11 -20.85 -4.18
CA LYS A 27 -17.36 -21.93 -3.56
C LYS A 27 -16.26 -21.29 -2.69
N LYS A 28 -16.19 -21.69 -1.41
CA LYS A 28 -15.02 -21.47 -0.57
C LYS A 28 -13.82 -22.08 -1.27
N GLY A 29 -13.02 -21.22 -1.91
CA GLY A 29 -11.72 -21.59 -2.46
C GLY A 29 -10.72 -21.62 -1.32
N ASP A 30 -10.07 -22.73 -1.24
CA ASP A 30 -8.95 -23.10 -0.39
C ASP A 30 -7.84 -22.03 -0.44
N ALA A 31 -7.56 -21.38 0.69
CA ALA A 31 -6.47 -20.41 0.83
C ALA A 31 -5.14 -21.16 1.06
N SER A 32 -4.68 -21.90 0.05
CA SER A 32 -3.31 -22.39 0.02
C SER A 32 -2.43 -21.34 -0.67
N GLY A 33 -1.55 -20.70 0.13
CA GLY A 33 -0.66 -19.61 -0.26
C GLY A 33 0.22 -19.89 -1.47
N ARG A 34 -0.19 -19.36 -2.60
CA ARG A 34 0.72 -18.96 -3.67
C ARG A 34 0.73 -17.43 -3.67
N GLY A 35 1.71 -16.84 -2.96
CA GLY A 35 1.98 -15.42 -3.08
C GLY A 35 2.05 -15.04 -4.56
N SER A 36 1.39 -13.96 -4.94
CA SER A 36 1.50 -13.41 -6.29
C SER A 36 2.98 -13.15 -6.61
N LYS A 37 3.38 -13.37 -7.86
CA LYS A 37 4.79 -13.25 -8.26
C LYS A 37 5.38 -11.83 -8.06
N ASN A 38 4.55 -10.83 -7.79
CA ASN A 38 4.93 -9.41 -7.75
C ASN A 38 4.53 -8.71 -6.45
N GLU A 39 4.76 -9.34 -5.31
CA GLU A 39 4.42 -8.78 -4.00
C GLU A 39 5.36 -9.23 -2.90
N ILE A 40 5.41 -8.44 -1.82
CA ILE A 40 6.02 -8.78 -0.55
C ILE A 40 4.90 -9.02 0.45
N VAL A 41 4.98 -10.12 1.20
CA VAL A 41 4.08 -10.42 2.32
C VAL A 41 4.93 -10.73 3.54
N ILE A 42 4.77 -9.94 4.61
CA ILE A 42 5.48 -10.13 5.88
C ILE A 42 4.45 -10.14 7.00
N THR A 43 4.63 -11.04 7.94
CA THR A 43 3.86 -11.06 9.20
C THR A 43 4.82 -11.01 10.36
N ARG A 44 4.55 -10.12 11.34
CA ARG A 44 5.35 -9.96 12.55
C ARG A 44 4.44 -9.83 13.77
N ILE A 45 4.82 -10.45 14.88
CA ILE A 45 4.14 -10.29 16.17
C ILE A 45 4.98 -9.34 17.02
N PHE A 46 4.33 -8.29 17.54
CA PHE A 46 4.92 -7.30 18.43
C PHE A 46 4.39 -7.51 19.85
N ASP A 47 5.27 -7.49 20.84
CA ASP A 47 4.92 -7.62 22.26
C ASP A 47 4.46 -6.27 22.82
N ALA A 48 3.37 -5.77 22.25
CA ALA A 48 2.73 -4.51 22.61
C ALA A 48 1.26 -4.53 22.20
N SER A 49 0.44 -3.72 22.88
CA SER A 49 -0.98 -3.62 22.56
C SER A 49 -1.20 -3.06 21.16
N ARG A 50 -2.32 -3.41 20.56
CA ARG A 50 -2.70 -2.96 19.21
C ARG A 50 -2.74 -1.43 19.10
N GLU A 51 -3.22 -0.76 20.11
CA GLU A 51 -3.26 0.70 20.20
C GLU A 51 -1.85 1.29 20.19
N ARG A 52 -0.92 0.67 20.93
CA ARG A 52 0.47 1.12 21.00
C ARG A 52 1.20 0.94 19.65
N VAL A 53 1.04 -0.22 19.01
CA VAL A 53 1.62 -0.48 17.69
C VAL A 53 1.00 0.42 16.61
N TRP A 54 -0.33 0.61 16.66
CA TRP A 54 -1.02 1.56 15.78
C TRP A 54 -0.46 2.98 15.92
N GLN A 55 -0.30 3.47 17.14
CA GLN A 55 0.27 4.78 17.41
C GLN A 55 1.69 4.88 16.84
N ALA A 56 2.56 3.90 17.08
CA ALA A 56 3.91 3.86 16.54
C ALA A 56 3.95 3.89 15.01
N CYS A 57 2.93 3.34 14.35
CA CYS A 57 2.80 3.29 12.89
C CYS A 57 2.06 4.48 12.27
N THR A 58 1.55 5.42 13.06
CA THR A 58 0.72 6.54 12.55
C THR A 58 1.14 7.92 13.07
N ASP A 59 1.81 8.01 14.21
CA ASP A 59 2.39 9.26 14.70
C ASP A 59 3.71 9.55 13.97
N PRO A 60 3.83 10.68 13.25
CA PRO A 60 5.03 10.97 12.47
C PRO A 60 6.29 11.15 13.33
N LYS A 61 6.18 11.52 14.59
CA LYS A 61 7.32 11.65 15.50
C LYS A 61 7.86 10.28 15.92
N GLU A 62 6.95 9.34 16.17
CA GLU A 62 7.31 7.97 16.51
C GLU A 62 7.81 7.21 15.28
N MET A 63 7.10 7.29 14.14
CA MET A 63 7.52 6.68 12.89
C MET A 63 8.95 7.07 12.50
N LYS A 64 9.33 8.31 12.71
CA LYS A 64 10.66 8.80 12.39
C LYS A 64 11.80 8.09 13.15
N GLN A 65 11.51 7.45 14.29
CA GLN A 65 12.50 6.73 15.09
C GLN A 65 12.86 5.37 14.48
N TRP A 66 11.93 4.73 13.78
CA TRP A 66 12.11 3.38 13.26
C TRP A 66 11.99 3.27 11.73
N TRP A 67 11.46 4.29 11.03
CA TRP A 67 11.31 4.26 9.59
C TRP A 67 12.66 4.23 8.88
N GLY A 68 12.76 3.37 7.84
CA GLY A 68 13.99 3.13 7.07
C GLY A 68 14.77 1.90 7.53
N PRO A 69 15.47 1.24 6.60
CA PRO A 69 16.28 0.06 6.88
C PRO A 69 17.32 0.30 7.98
N LYS A 70 17.97 -0.78 8.44
CA LYS A 70 19.08 -0.69 9.37
C LYS A 70 20.15 0.29 8.85
N ASP A 71 20.73 1.06 9.76
CA ASP A 71 21.76 2.08 9.49
C ASP A 71 21.29 3.28 8.66
N PHE A 72 20.03 3.29 8.18
CA PHE A 72 19.43 4.47 7.56
C PHE A 72 18.87 5.42 8.61
N THR A 73 18.95 6.72 8.32
CA THR A 73 18.28 7.77 9.08
C THR A 73 17.07 8.29 8.31
N THR A 74 16.13 8.93 9.04
CA THR A 74 14.91 9.50 8.43
C THR A 74 14.86 11.01 8.67
N PRO A 75 15.61 11.80 7.87
CA PRO A 75 15.68 13.25 8.04
C PRO A 75 14.31 13.93 7.87
N PHE A 76 13.43 13.36 7.08
CA PHE A 76 12.09 13.90 6.84
C PHE A 76 11.04 12.79 6.83
N LEU A 77 9.91 13.03 7.52
CA LEU A 77 8.71 12.21 7.47
C LEU A 77 7.50 13.08 7.80
N SER A 78 6.44 12.97 7.01
CA SER A 78 5.18 13.70 7.17
C SER A 78 4.00 12.79 6.91
N VAL A 79 3.01 12.84 7.79
CA VAL A 79 1.80 12.03 7.75
C VAL A 79 0.58 12.94 7.85
N ASP A 80 -0.29 12.90 6.86
CA ASP A 80 -1.63 13.47 6.90
C ASP A 80 -2.62 12.29 6.94
N LEU A 81 -2.86 11.74 8.15
CA LEU A 81 -3.60 10.50 8.37
C LEU A 81 -5.10 10.69 8.18
N ARG A 82 -5.52 10.86 6.94
CA ARG A 82 -6.92 10.91 6.51
C ARG A 82 -7.04 10.31 5.11
N LEU A 83 -8.23 9.87 4.76
CA LEU A 83 -8.51 9.40 3.41
C LEU A 83 -8.14 10.49 2.38
N GLY A 84 -7.32 10.15 1.40
CA GLY A 84 -6.76 11.09 0.42
C GLY A 84 -5.62 11.96 0.95
N GLY A 85 -5.27 11.89 2.23
CA GLY A 85 -4.10 12.56 2.80
C GLY A 85 -2.80 11.92 2.33
N SER A 86 -1.69 12.65 2.43
CA SER A 86 -0.39 12.19 1.94
C SER A 86 0.51 11.65 3.04
N PHE A 87 1.28 10.63 2.68
CA PHE A 87 2.42 10.13 3.42
C PHE A 87 3.68 10.43 2.62
N ARG A 88 4.67 11.11 3.23
CA ARG A 88 5.92 11.50 2.56
C ARG A 88 7.10 11.23 3.48
N TYR A 89 8.16 10.68 2.91
CA TYR A 89 9.36 10.37 3.69
C TYR A 89 10.65 10.61 2.88
N CYS A 90 11.74 10.74 3.61
CA CYS A 90 13.10 10.67 3.08
C CYS A 90 13.90 9.74 3.99
N MET A 91 14.47 8.70 3.42
CA MET A 91 15.44 7.81 4.07
C MET A 91 16.82 8.15 3.55
N ARG A 92 17.80 8.29 4.44
CA ARG A 92 19.19 8.57 4.07
C ARG A 92 20.08 7.39 4.42
N SER A 93 20.78 6.88 3.40
CA SER A 93 21.74 5.80 3.60
C SER A 93 22.98 6.26 4.37
N PRO A 94 23.80 5.32 4.90
CA PRO A 94 25.07 5.66 5.56
C PRO A 94 26.04 6.46 4.67
N GLU A 95 25.98 6.25 3.35
CA GLU A 95 26.78 6.98 2.36
C GLU A 95 26.22 8.40 2.06
N GLY A 96 25.12 8.78 2.70
CA GLY A 96 24.50 10.11 2.55
C GLY A 96 23.56 10.22 1.35
N LYS A 97 23.19 9.12 0.68
CA LYS A 97 22.23 9.14 -0.43
C LYS A 97 20.81 9.17 0.10
N ASP A 98 20.02 10.13 -0.37
CA ASP A 98 18.60 10.27 -0.04
C ASP A 98 17.72 9.42 -0.96
N TYR A 99 16.78 8.70 -0.37
CA TYR A 99 15.70 7.97 -1.05
C TYR A 99 14.37 8.53 -0.54
N ARG A 100 13.59 9.11 -1.43
CA ARG A 100 12.33 9.77 -1.10
C ARG A 100 11.14 8.99 -1.64
N GLY A 101 10.09 8.95 -0.85
CA GLY A 101 8.81 8.38 -1.26
C GLY A 101 7.64 9.27 -0.91
N ILE A 102 6.56 9.05 -1.64
CA ILE A 102 5.27 9.70 -1.45
C ILE A 102 4.16 8.67 -1.66
N GLY A 103 3.14 8.72 -0.82
CA GLY A 103 1.94 7.92 -0.96
C GLY A 103 0.69 8.68 -0.59
N VAL A 104 -0.46 8.11 -0.90
CA VAL A 104 -1.78 8.65 -0.59
C VAL A 104 -2.58 7.57 0.13
N TYR A 105 -3.17 7.90 1.26
CA TYR A 105 -4.03 6.98 2.01
C TYR A 105 -5.31 6.69 1.23
N ARG A 106 -5.56 5.41 0.97
CA ARG A 106 -6.73 4.89 0.25
C ARG A 106 -7.78 4.30 1.18
N GLU A 107 -7.33 3.78 2.32
CA GLU A 107 -8.21 3.22 3.35
C GLU A 107 -7.57 3.42 4.73
N ILE A 108 -8.37 3.81 5.72
CA ILE A 108 -7.96 3.88 7.12
C ILE A 108 -9.10 3.32 7.96
N VAL A 109 -8.86 2.19 8.60
CA VAL A 109 -9.72 1.61 9.63
C VAL A 109 -8.95 1.68 10.94
N PRO A 110 -9.25 2.64 11.83
CA PRO A 110 -8.46 2.89 13.03
C PRO A 110 -8.21 1.63 13.87
N GLY A 111 -6.96 1.39 14.22
CA GLY A 111 -6.51 0.23 14.97
C GLY A 111 -6.56 -1.10 14.22
N LYS A 112 -6.94 -1.13 12.94
CA LYS A 112 -7.13 -2.39 12.20
C LYS A 112 -6.41 -2.46 10.87
N ARG A 113 -6.48 -1.40 10.07
CA ARG A 113 -5.98 -1.45 8.69
C ARG A 113 -5.66 -0.09 8.13
N ILE A 114 -4.56 -0.01 7.40
CA ILE A 114 -4.17 1.13 6.58
C ILE A 114 -3.84 0.62 5.17
N VAL A 115 -4.34 1.33 4.14
CA VAL A 115 -3.94 1.10 2.76
C VAL A 115 -3.48 2.43 2.19
N TYR A 116 -2.30 2.45 1.61
CA TYR A 116 -1.76 3.64 0.95
C TYR A 116 -0.97 3.25 -0.30
N THR A 117 -0.90 4.19 -1.25
CA THR A 117 -0.01 4.04 -2.41
C THR A 117 1.42 4.34 -1.99
N ASP A 118 2.39 3.78 -2.71
CA ASP A 118 3.81 4.05 -2.51
C ASP A 118 4.48 4.31 -3.86
N SER A 119 5.17 5.44 -3.97
CA SER A 119 5.86 5.88 -5.17
C SER A 119 7.19 6.52 -4.79
N PHE A 120 8.20 6.37 -5.64
CA PHE A 120 9.42 7.16 -5.50
C PHE A 120 9.14 8.63 -5.82
N ALA A 121 9.85 9.53 -5.15
CA ALA A 121 9.68 10.96 -5.33
C ALA A 121 11.03 11.70 -5.46
N ASP A 122 11.04 12.81 -6.19
CA ASP A 122 12.15 13.74 -6.22
C ASP A 122 12.18 14.63 -4.95
N GLU A 123 13.13 15.55 -4.89
CA GLU A 123 13.26 16.50 -3.78
C GLU A 123 12.07 17.47 -3.64
N LYS A 124 11.35 17.70 -4.73
CA LYS A 124 10.16 18.57 -4.77
C LYS A 124 8.88 17.80 -4.40
N GLY A 125 8.96 16.46 -4.30
CA GLY A 125 7.84 15.58 -4.05
C GLY A 125 7.04 15.18 -5.28
N ASN A 126 7.60 15.36 -6.48
CA ASN A 126 7.01 14.81 -7.70
C ASN A 126 7.33 13.33 -7.79
N VAL A 127 6.36 12.53 -8.23
CA VAL A 127 6.57 11.11 -8.50
C VAL A 127 7.58 10.92 -9.62
N VAL A 128 8.56 10.04 -9.41
CA VAL A 128 9.60 9.69 -10.37
C VAL A 128 9.65 8.16 -10.56
N PRO A 129 10.12 7.67 -11.72
CA PRO A 129 10.29 6.23 -11.91
C PRO A 129 11.42 5.69 -11.01
N ALA A 130 11.38 4.40 -10.69
CA ALA A 130 12.40 3.71 -9.88
C ALA A 130 13.83 3.86 -10.44
N THR A 131 13.96 4.02 -11.76
CA THR A 131 15.24 4.29 -12.44
C THR A 131 15.91 5.59 -12.01
N TYR A 132 15.17 6.55 -11.45
CA TYR A 132 15.73 7.77 -10.85
C TYR A 132 16.71 7.44 -9.71
N TYR A 133 16.45 6.35 -9.00
CA TYR A 133 17.30 5.83 -7.93
C TYR A 133 18.22 4.69 -8.38
N GLY A 134 18.23 4.34 -9.67
CA GLY A 134 19.05 3.27 -10.25
C GLY A 134 18.44 1.88 -10.10
N MET A 135 17.14 1.78 -9.82
CA MET A 135 16.40 0.53 -9.71
C MET A 135 15.81 0.11 -11.07
N SER A 136 15.18 -1.07 -11.12
CA SER A 136 14.61 -1.63 -12.35
C SER A 136 13.54 -0.73 -12.99
N ALA A 137 13.56 -0.64 -14.32
CA ALA A 137 12.52 0.00 -15.10
C ALA A 137 11.19 -0.76 -15.10
N ASP A 138 11.19 -2.03 -14.68
CA ASP A 138 9.98 -2.86 -14.59
C ASP A 138 9.12 -2.53 -13.34
N MET A 139 9.64 -1.71 -12.42
CA MET A 139 8.87 -1.27 -11.26
C MET A 139 7.81 -0.25 -11.69
N PRO A 140 6.55 -0.42 -11.26
CA PRO A 140 5.50 0.55 -11.56
C PRO A 140 5.76 1.89 -10.87
N LEU A 141 5.19 2.97 -11.42
CA LEU A 141 5.27 4.29 -10.80
C LEU A 141 4.54 4.37 -9.46
N GLU A 142 3.51 3.55 -9.27
CA GLU A 142 2.72 3.48 -8.04
C GLU A 142 2.57 2.02 -7.62
N MET A 143 2.90 1.73 -6.39
CA MET A 143 2.71 0.46 -5.70
C MET A 143 1.62 0.61 -4.65
N LEU A 144 1.17 -0.48 -4.06
CA LEU A 144 0.15 -0.46 -3.02
C LEU A 144 0.65 -1.17 -1.76
N VAL A 145 0.59 -0.47 -0.64
CA VAL A 145 0.93 -1.03 0.67
C VAL A 145 -0.34 -1.17 1.50
N THR A 146 -0.53 -2.36 2.05
CA THR A 146 -1.57 -2.67 3.04
C THR A 146 -0.91 -3.09 4.33
N VAL A 147 -1.29 -2.47 5.44
CA VAL A 147 -0.86 -2.87 6.79
C VAL A 147 -2.10 -3.23 7.60
N THR A 148 -2.11 -4.41 8.19
CA THR A 148 -3.18 -4.89 9.08
C THR A 148 -2.66 -5.04 10.50
N PHE A 149 -3.54 -4.80 11.47
CA PHE A 149 -3.26 -4.88 12.90
C PHE A 149 -4.31 -5.78 13.55
N GLU A 150 -3.90 -6.95 13.97
CA GLU A 150 -4.75 -7.94 14.63
C GLU A 150 -4.29 -8.13 16.06
N GLU A 151 -5.25 -8.16 17.01
CA GLU A 151 -4.95 -8.48 18.37
C GLU A 151 -4.79 -10.00 18.52
N GLU A 152 -3.70 -10.43 19.13
CA GLU A 152 -3.38 -11.83 19.38
C GLU A 152 -2.93 -11.95 20.84
N ASP A 153 -3.88 -12.31 21.71
CA ASP A 153 -3.76 -12.24 23.17
C ASP A 153 -3.42 -10.82 23.66
N SER A 154 -2.29 -10.60 24.31
CA SER A 154 -1.82 -9.25 24.72
C SER A 154 -0.87 -8.62 23.71
N LYS A 155 -0.64 -9.25 22.56
CA LYS A 155 0.29 -8.85 21.51
C LYS A 155 -0.43 -8.37 20.27
N THR A 156 0.33 -7.85 19.32
CA THR A 156 -0.22 -7.39 18.04
C THR A 156 0.46 -8.11 16.89
N LYS A 157 -0.35 -8.79 16.10
CA LYS A 157 0.09 -9.33 14.82
C LYS A 157 -0.10 -8.28 13.74
N VAL A 158 1.00 -7.86 13.13
CA VAL A 158 1.02 -6.95 11.99
C VAL A 158 1.26 -7.74 10.72
N GLY A 159 0.37 -7.57 9.75
CA GLY A 159 0.53 -8.06 8.39
C GLY A 159 0.88 -6.91 7.46
N LEU A 160 1.96 -7.06 6.70
CA LEU A 160 2.35 -6.16 5.61
C LEU A 160 2.15 -6.87 4.27
N HIS A 161 1.47 -6.22 3.36
CA HIS A 161 1.37 -6.62 1.97
C HIS A 161 1.77 -5.43 1.08
N HIS A 162 2.87 -5.55 0.34
CA HIS A 162 3.36 -4.55 -0.59
C HIS A 162 3.30 -5.11 -2.00
N ALA A 163 2.30 -4.69 -2.75
CA ALA A 163 2.01 -5.16 -4.10
C ALA A 163 2.65 -4.26 -5.15
N GLY A 164 3.01 -4.85 -6.30
CA GLY A 164 3.57 -4.14 -7.43
C GLY A 164 5.09 -4.29 -7.58
N LEU A 165 5.78 -5.04 -6.72
CA LEU A 165 7.22 -5.26 -6.82
C LEU A 165 7.52 -6.52 -7.67
N PRO A 166 8.06 -6.38 -8.89
CA PRO A 166 8.46 -7.51 -9.70
C PRO A 166 9.53 -8.36 -9.02
N ALA A 167 9.53 -9.67 -9.31
CA ALA A 167 10.57 -10.54 -8.80
C ALA A 167 11.96 -10.09 -9.26
N GLY A 168 12.93 -10.06 -8.35
CA GLY A 168 14.30 -9.67 -8.64
C GLY A 168 14.99 -8.97 -7.46
N PRO A 169 16.22 -8.48 -7.68
CA PRO A 169 17.04 -7.89 -6.62
C PRO A 169 16.37 -6.73 -5.88
N ASP A 170 15.61 -5.88 -6.57
CA ASP A 170 14.94 -4.73 -5.96
C ASP A 170 13.85 -5.17 -4.98
N ARG A 171 13.05 -6.21 -5.32
CA ARG A 171 12.07 -6.77 -4.40
C ARG A 171 12.75 -7.46 -3.21
N ASP A 172 13.82 -8.18 -3.45
CA ASP A 172 14.56 -8.87 -2.39
C ASP A 172 15.17 -7.83 -1.42
N GLY A 173 15.73 -6.73 -1.95
CA GLY A 173 16.21 -5.60 -1.16
C GLY A 173 15.09 -4.90 -0.38
N ALA A 174 13.94 -4.67 -1.01
CA ALA A 174 12.77 -4.09 -0.33
C ALA A 174 12.23 -5.03 0.76
N THR A 175 12.25 -6.35 0.54
CA THR A 175 11.85 -7.35 1.55
C THR A 175 12.78 -7.30 2.76
N GLN A 176 14.09 -7.22 2.52
CA GLN A 176 15.07 -7.05 3.59
C GLN A 176 14.84 -5.73 4.34
N GLY A 177 14.68 -4.62 3.61
CA GLY A 177 14.43 -3.30 4.20
C GLY A 177 13.19 -3.26 5.10
N TRP A 178 12.10 -3.89 4.70
CA TRP A 178 10.90 -4.01 5.53
C TRP A 178 11.13 -4.83 6.80
N ASN A 179 11.88 -5.94 6.73
CA ASN A 179 12.22 -6.72 7.92
C ASN A 179 13.09 -5.90 8.89
N GLU A 180 14.10 -5.20 8.38
CA GLU A 180 14.97 -4.34 9.19
C GLU A 180 14.21 -3.17 9.83
N MET A 181 13.23 -2.58 9.12
CA MET A 181 12.33 -1.58 9.71
C MET A 181 11.49 -2.17 10.85
N PHE A 182 10.99 -3.38 10.69
CA PHE A 182 10.24 -4.04 11.75
C PHE A 182 11.12 -4.42 12.95
N ASP A 183 12.39 -4.76 12.74
CA ASP A 183 13.33 -4.97 13.84
C ASP A 183 13.54 -3.67 14.63
N LYS A 184 13.72 -2.53 13.96
CA LYS A 184 13.76 -1.21 14.60
C LYS A 184 12.47 -0.84 15.33
N LEU A 185 11.31 -1.22 14.77
CA LEU A 185 10.02 -1.01 15.44
C LEU A 185 9.91 -1.84 16.72
N VAL A 186 10.43 -3.09 16.74
CA VAL A 186 10.53 -3.89 17.96
C VAL A 186 11.35 -3.16 19.02
N GLU A 187 12.56 -2.75 18.68
CA GLU A 187 13.45 -2.00 19.58
C GLU A 187 12.79 -0.72 20.12
N PHE A 188 12.08 0.01 19.27
CA PHE A 188 11.34 1.24 19.64
C PHE A 188 10.18 0.97 20.60
N LEU A 189 9.50 -0.17 20.46
CA LEU A 189 8.37 -0.53 21.32
C LEU A 189 8.80 -1.07 22.69
N GLU A 190 10.03 -1.60 22.80
CA GLU A 190 10.61 -2.13 24.04
C GLU A 190 11.29 -1.05 24.91
N GLY A 191 11.67 0.07 24.33
CA GLY A 191 12.36 1.18 25.03
C GLY A 191 11.42 2.24 25.55
#